data_29bc84c2d83205be2b169b46574d98b1
#
_entry.id   29bc84c2d83205be2b169b46574d98b1
#
_cell.length_a   1.000
_cell.length_b   1.000
_cell.length_c   1.000
_cell.angle_alpha   90.00
_cell.angle_beta   90.00
_cell.angle_gamma   90.00
#
_symmetry.space_group_name_H-M   'P 1'
#
loop_
_entity.id
_entity.type
_entity.pdbx_description
1 polymer ?
#
loop_
_entity_poly.entity_id
_entity_poly.type
_entity_poly.pdbx_seq_one_letter_code
_entity_poly.pdbx_strand_id
1 'polypeptide(L)'
;MSTMKTNIAKREKSLMAAKAIGSLMAIAVLAIVIFSTNVVTQADEMGADGTAVLATASDAVQSGMIQDEDGYFRYYVNGEVQKTAGWIDADDGTRYLIDENGVAAMKFTRSGDTIKIYRFSADSKDWTICKNEWQTVDNVLYYLNNSGLCEKIYDNSSKKAKSLSSGKLVQVKNQMLILNDGRTYYFNSNGDKGRLVSYKL
;
A
#
# COMPACT_ATOMS: atom_id res chain seq x y z
N MET A 1 -44.24 -34.35 -14.13
CA MET A 1 -44.09 -33.90 -12.70
C MET A 1 -42.68 -34.09 -12.11
N SER A 2 -41.76 -34.74 -12.79
CA SER A 2 -40.39 -35.05 -12.31
C SER A 2 -39.40 -33.90 -12.52
N THR A 3 -39.49 -33.12 -13.55
CA THR A 3 -38.51 -32.04 -13.93
C THR A 3 -38.59 -30.79 -13.04
N MET A 4 -39.75 -30.55 -12.40
CA MET A 4 -39.93 -29.37 -11.53
C MET A 4 -39.26 -29.54 -10.16
N LYS A 5 -39.22 -30.75 -9.61
CA LYS A 5 -38.56 -31.05 -8.33
C LYS A 5 -37.04 -30.95 -8.39
N THR A 6 -36.44 -31.26 -9.53
CA THR A 6 -34.97 -31.23 -9.74
C THR A 6 -34.45 -29.79 -9.81
N ASN A 7 -35.25 -28.83 -10.34
CA ASN A 7 -34.86 -27.44 -10.42
C ASN A 7 -34.95 -26.68 -9.07
N ILE A 8 -35.85 -27.09 -8.19
CA ILE A 8 -35.97 -26.49 -6.85
C ILE A 8 -34.78 -26.94 -5.97
N ALA A 9 -34.43 -28.21 -5.98
CA ALA A 9 -33.28 -28.71 -5.24
C ALA A 9 -31.93 -28.12 -5.69
N LYS A 10 -31.79 -27.81 -6.98
CA LYS A 10 -30.59 -27.14 -7.53
C LYS A 10 -30.51 -25.66 -7.11
N ARG A 11 -31.66 -24.99 -6.99
CA ARG A 11 -31.73 -23.60 -6.51
C ARG A 11 -31.44 -23.47 -5.02
N GLU A 12 -31.91 -24.41 -4.20
CA GLU A 12 -31.64 -24.41 -2.76
C GLU A 12 -30.16 -24.71 -2.44
N LYS A 13 -29.51 -25.62 -3.18
CA LYS A 13 -28.07 -25.88 -3.03
C LYS A 13 -27.22 -24.66 -3.46
N SER A 14 -27.65 -23.93 -4.47
CA SER A 14 -26.97 -22.70 -4.90
C SER A 14 -27.13 -21.58 -3.87
N LEU A 15 -28.29 -21.48 -3.21
CA LEU A 15 -28.56 -20.49 -2.17
C LEU A 15 -27.81 -20.77 -0.87
N MET A 16 -27.65 -22.05 -0.51
CA MET A 16 -26.86 -22.46 0.64
C MET A 16 -25.35 -22.24 0.42
N ALA A 17 -24.84 -22.49 -0.79
CA ALA A 17 -23.47 -22.20 -1.15
C ALA A 17 -23.17 -20.68 -1.12
N ALA A 18 -24.10 -19.84 -1.57
CA ALA A 18 -23.97 -18.39 -1.51
C ALA A 18 -24.01 -17.84 -0.07
N LYS A 19 -24.79 -18.45 0.83
CA LYS A 19 -24.80 -18.08 2.26
C LYS A 19 -23.53 -18.51 3.00
N ALA A 20 -22.93 -19.63 2.64
CA ALA A 20 -21.68 -20.08 3.25
C ALA A 20 -20.48 -19.20 2.84
N ILE A 21 -20.48 -18.64 1.63
CA ILE A 21 -19.42 -17.73 1.15
C ILE A 21 -19.60 -16.32 1.75
N GLY A 22 -20.84 -15.89 2.02
CA GLY A 22 -21.12 -14.59 2.63
C GLY A 22 -20.73 -14.48 4.12
N SER A 23 -20.62 -15.61 4.82
CA SER A 23 -20.26 -15.62 6.25
C SER A 23 -18.76 -15.72 6.51
N LEU A 24 -17.92 -15.98 5.49
CA LEU A 24 -16.47 -16.07 5.62
C LEU A 24 -15.73 -14.78 5.26
N MET A 25 -16.43 -13.74 4.80
CA MET A 25 -15.84 -12.44 4.43
C MET A 25 -16.02 -11.35 5.50
N ALA A 26 -16.60 -11.67 6.66
CA ALA A 26 -16.83 -10.71 7.74
C ALA A 26 -15.84 -10.85 8.92
N ILE A 27 -14.79 -11.65 8.79
CA ILE A 27 -13.78 -11.80 9.84
C ILE A 27 -12.39 -11.70 9.21
N ALA A 28 -11.99 -10.51 8.83
CA ALA A 28 -10.58 -10.17 8.62
C ALA A 28 -10.37 -8.67 8.40
N VAL A 29 -10.94 -7.82 9.24
CA VAL A 29 -10.39 -6.47 9.48
C VAL A 29 -10.47 -6.21 10.98
N LEU A 30 -9.88 -7.11 11.74
CA LEU A 30 -9.27 -6.75 13.00
C LEU A 30 -7.78 -6.78 12.69
N ALA A 31 -7.23 -5.65 12.27
CA ALA A 31 -5.80 -5.43 12.37
C ALA A 31 -5.47 -5.53 13.85
N ILE A 32 -5.18 -6.75 14.27
CA ILE A 32 -4.46 -6.97 15.52
C ILE A 32 -3.11 -6.32 15.25
N VAL A 33 -2.95 -5.11 15.74
CA VAL A 33 -1.64 -4.60 16.07
C VAL A 33 -1.13 -5.55 17.14
N ILE A 34 -0.51 -6.65 16.72
CA ILE A 34 0.28 -7.49 17.61
C ILE A 34 1.51 -6.63 17.90
N PHE A 35 1.38 -5.81 18.95
CA PHE A 35 2.56 -5.42 19.68
C PHE A 35 3.23 -6.74 20.07
N SER A 36 4.32 -7.07 19.41
CA SER A 36 5.25 -8.07 19.94
C SER A 36 5.86 -7.46 21.20
N THR A 37 5.09 -7.51 22.28
CA THR A 37 5.67 -7.34 23.60
C THR A 37 6.57 -8.56 23.79
N ASN A 38 7.86 -8.38 23.57
CA ASN A 38 8.85 -9.26 24.15
C ASN A 38 8.75 -9.04 25.67
N VAL A 39 7.83 -9.78 26.29
CA VAL A 39 7.82 -9.92 27.74
C VAL A 39 9.03 -10.77 28.05
N VAL A 40 10.16 -10.12 28.29
CA VAL A 40 11.27 -10.73 29.00
C VAL A 40 10.81 -10.79 30.46
N THR A 41 10.30 -11.94 30.88
CA THR A 41 10.14 -12.26 32.30
C THR A 41 11.54 -12.41 32.88
N GLN A 42 12.12 -11.33 33.40
CA GLN A 42 13.22 -11.45 34.34
C GLN A 42 12.64 -11.99 35.64
N ALA A 43 13.23 -13.09 36.09
CA ALA A 43 12.91 -13.71 37.36
C ALA A 43 13.17 -12.73 38.50
N ASP A 44 12.21 -12.65 39.42
CA ASP A 44 12.24 -11.87 40.66
C ASP A 44 13.52 -12.12 41.48
N GLU A 45 14.29 -11.08 41.65
CA GLU A 45 15.06 -10.98 42.91
C GLU A 45 14.15 -10.34 43.95
N MET A 46 13.67 -11.16 44.88
CA MET A 46 12.95 -10.67 46.05
C MET A 46 13.88 -9.87 46.94
N GLY A 47 13.69 -8.57 46.98
CA GLY A 47 14.30 -7.72 47.96
C GLY A 47 13.80 -8.08 49.37
N ALA A 48 14.67 -8.00 50.36
CA ALA A 48 14.46 -8.48 51.73
C ALA A 48 13.43 -7.68 52.54
N ASP A 49 12.70 -6.72 51.97
CA ASP A 49 11.70 -5.89 52.67
C ASP A 49 10.26 -6.08 52.21
N GLY A 50 10.00 -7.00 51.30
CA GLY A 50 8.62 -7.38 50.92
C GLY A 50 7.82 -6.30 50.19
N THR A 51 8.41 -5.22 49.74
CA THR A 51 7.78 -4.23 48.87
C THR A 51 7.90 -4.68 47.43
N ALA A 52 6.78 -5.09 46.83
CA ALA A 52 6.72 -5.36 45.38
C ALA A 52 6.98 -4.03 44.65
N VAL A 53 8.18 -3.87 44.12
CA VAL A 53 8.46 -2.83 43.14
C VAL A 53 7.74 -3.28 41.86
N LEU A 54 6.59 -2.65 41.55
CA LEU A 54 6.00 -2.75 40.23
C LEU A 54 7.06 -2.26 39.26
N ALA A 55 7.74 -3.19 38.59
CA ALA A 55 8.55 -2.86 37.44
C ALA A 55 7.63 -2.13 36.45
N THR A 56 7.80 -0.82 36.34
CA THR A 56 7.20 -0.05 35.27
C THR A 56 7.59 -0.76 33.96
N ALA A 57 6.59 -1.15 33.19
CA ALA A 57 6.80 -1.77 31.90
C ALA A 57 7.89 -0.95 31.19
N SER A 58 9.01 -1.58 30.90
CA SER A 58 10.08 -1.01 30.08
C SER A 58 9.41 -0.42 28.87
N ASP A 59 9.52 0.89 28.67
CA ASP A 59 9.04 1.56 27.47
C ASP A 59 9.68 0.84 26.29
N ALA A 60 8.89 -0.01 25.62
CA ALA A 60 9.35 -0.70 24.44
C ALA A 60 9.76 0.37 23.44
N VAL A 61 11.04 0.43 23.09
CA VAL A 61 11.58 1.44 22.21
C VAL A 61 10.83 1.32 20.88
N GLN A 62 10.01 2.32 20.56
CA GLN A 62 9.17 2.31 19.36
C GLN A 62 10.04 2.40 18.10
N SER A 63 9.76 1.56 17.10
CA SER A 63 10.35 1.64 15.77
C SER A 63 9.29 1.34 14.72
N GLY A 64 9.42 1.96 13.53
CA GLY A 64 8.50 1.78 12.43
C GLY A 64 7.54 2.96 12.22
N MET A 65 6.52 2.76 11.39
CA MET A 65 5.50 3.77 11.09
C MET A 65 4.40 3.72 12.15
N ILE A 66 4.25 4.79 12.92
CA ILE A 66 3.33 4.90 14.06
C ILE A 66 2.40 6.08 13.83
N GLN A 67 1.13 5.91 14.14
CA GLN A 67 0.19 7.02 14.22
C GLN A 67 0.21 7.60 15.65
N ASP A 68 0.60 8.86 15.76
CA ASP A 68 0.69 9.55 17.03
C ASP A 68 -0.69 10.03 17.53
N GLU A 69 -0.75 10.49 18.76
CA GLU A 69 -1.97 11.02 19.39
C GLU A 69 -2.56 12.23 18.65
N ASP A 70 -1.73 13.00 17.91
CA ASP A 70 -2.18 14.10 17.05
C ASP A 70 -2.78 13.62 15.72
N GLY A 71 -2.79 12.30 15.49
CA GLY A 71 -3.35 11.63 14.32
C GLY A 71 -2.41 11.60 13.11
N TYR A 72 -1.19 12.15 13.21
CA TYR A 72 -0.21 12.05 12.13
C TYR A 72 0.58 10.75 12.18
N PHE A 73 0.99 10.25 11.01
CA PHE A 73 1.88 9.11 10.90
C PHE A 73 3.33 9.59 10.87
N ARG A 74 4.16 9.08 11.77
CA ARG A 74 5.60 9.35 11.83
C ARG A 74 6.42 8.07 11.84
N TYR A 75 7.59 8.14 11.26
CA TYR A 75 8.52 7.02 11.27
C TYR A 75 9.51 7.15 12.42
N TYR A 76 9.52 6.15 13.28
CA TYR A 76 10.38 6.09 14.47
C TYR A 76 11.52 5.11 14.26
N VAL A 77 12.69 5.45 14.76
CA VAL A 77 13.85 4.58 14.88
C VAL A 77 14.37 4.71 16.31
N ASN A 78 14.35 3.63 17.06
CA ASN A 78 14.76 3.59 18.47
C ASN A 78 14.08 4.67 19.34
N GLY A 79 12.78 4.87 19.16
CA GLY A 79 12.00 5.84 19.90
C GLY A 79 12.11 7.29 19.44
N GLU A 80 12.94 7.58 18.44
CA GLU A 80 13.13 8.92 17.89
C GLU A 80 12.48 9.06 16.51
N VAL A 81 11.80 10.20 16.27
CA VAL A 81 11.22 10.50 14.96
C VAL A 81 12.33 10.70 13.93
N GLN A 82 12.28 9.92 12.86
CA GLN A 82 13.20 10.08 11.73
C GLN A 82 12.80 11.30 10.89
N LYS A 83 13.65 12.32 10.87
CA LYS A 83 13.39 13.62 10.19
C LYS A 83 14.09 13.78 8.84
N THR A 84 14.64 12.69 8.28
CA THR A 84 15.25 12.73 6.95
C THR A 84 14.17 12.60 5.90
N ALA A 85 13.85 13.68 5.20
CA ALA A 85 12.85 13.68 4.14
C ALA A 85 13.19 12.71 3.01
N GLY A 86 12.20 11.98 2.51
CA GLY A 86 12.35 11.04 1.42
C GLY A 86 11.48 9.80 1.54
N TRP A 87 11.64 8.88 0.59
CA TRP A 87 10.98 7.58 0.63
C TRP A 87 11.71 6.64 1.58
N ILE A 88 10.95 6.03 2.48
CA ILE A 88 11.42 4.99 3.41
C ILE A 88 10.66 3.69 3.17
N ASP A 89 11.32 2.57 3.39
CA ASP A 89 10.73 1.24 3.33
C ASP A 89 10.38 0.79 4.75
N ALA A 90 9.10 0.48 5.00
CA ALA A 90 8.66 -0.08 6.28
C ALA A 90 8.70 -1.62 6.24
N ASP A 91 8.72 -2.24 7.42
CA ASP A 91 8.86 -3.69 7.59
C ASP A 91 7.71 -4.50 6.94
N ASP A 92 6.54 -3.89 6.79
CA ASP A 92 5.36 -4.49 6.12
C ASP A 92 5.45 -4.46 4.58
N GLY A 93 6.56 -3.97 4.01
CA GLY A 93 6.74 -3.79 2.57
C GLY A 93 6.01 -2.57 1.99
N THR A 94 5.41 -1.75 2.83
CA THR A 94 4.85 -0.45 2.44
C THR A 94 5.97 0.59 2.41
N ARG A 95 5.92 1.51 1.43
CA ARG A 95 6.83 2.65 1.39
C ARG A 95 6.08 3.91 1.75
N TYR A 96 6.74 4.78 2.49
CA TYR A 96 6.20 6.08 2.89
C TYR A 96 7.12 7.21 2.46
N LEU A 97 6.54 8.27 1.90
CA LEU A 97 7.24 9.53 1.72
C LEU A 97 7.07 10.34 3.00
N ILE A 98 8.17 10.60 3.71
CA ILE A 98 8.17 11.46 4.90
C ILE A 98 8.75 12.83 4.57
N ASP A 99 8.27 13.85 5.25
CA ASP A 99 8.77 15.21 5.17
C ASP A 99 9.95 15.44 6.16
N GLU A 100 10.46 16.66 6.20
CA GLU A 100 11.55 17.07 7.09
C GLU A 100 11.18 17.07 8.60
N ASN A 101 9.89 16.95 8.92
CA ASN A 101 9.39 16.79 10.28
C ASN A 101 9.16 15.32 10.64
N GLY A 102 9.44 14.40 9.71
CA GLY A 102 9.21 12.96 9.86
C GLY A 102 7.75 12.54 9.65
N VAL A 103 6.88 13.46 9.17
CA VAL A 103 5.47 13.17 8.92
C VAL A 103 5.29 12.51 7.57
N ALA A 104 4.51 11.42 7.53
CA ALA A 104 4.22 10.72 6.30
C ALA A 104 3.18 11.47 5.47
N ALA A 105 3.59 11.89 4.26
CA ALA A 105 2.77 12.60 3.29
C ALA A 105 2.13 11.67 2.25
N MET A 106 2.83 10.59 1.88
CA MET A 106 2.36 9.62 0.90
C MET A 106 2.66 8.19 1.34
N LYS A 107 1.83 7.26 0.86
CA LYS A 107 1.99 5.81 1.06
C LYS A 107 1.92 5.10 -0.29
N PHE A 108 2.92 4.27 -0.58
CA PHE A 108 2.97 3.41 -1.75
C PHE A 108 2.86 1.95 -1.31
N THR A 109 1.93 1.22 -1.90
CA THR A 109 1.75 -0.22 -1.65
C THR A 109 1.85 -1.01 -2.93
N ARG A 110 2.47 -2.19 -2.86
CA ARG A 110 2.59 -3.09 -4.00
C ARG A 110 2.35 -4.53 -3.59
N SER A 111 1.45 -5.21 -4.33
CA SER A 111 1.22 -6.65 -4.21
C SER A 111 1.20 -7.23 -5.63
N GLY A 112 2.30 -7.85 -6.04
CA GLY A 112 2.50 -8.28 -7.43
C GLY A 112 2.44 -7.11 -8.41
N ASP A 113 1.50 -7.15 -9.34
CA ASP A 113 1.23 -6.08 -10.32
C ASP A 113 0.19 -5.06 -9.83
N THR A 114 -0.41 -5.27 -8.65
CA THR A 114 -1.33 -4.32 -8.03
C THR A 114 -0.53 -3.27 -7.28
N ILE A 115 -0.57 -2.03 -7.75
CA ILE A 115 0.10 -0.88 -7.14
C ILE A 115 -0.95 0.17 -6.84
N LYS A 116 -0.90 0.72 -5.62
CA LYS A 116 -1.74 1.82 -5.16
C LYS A 116 -0.88 2.87 -4.46
N ILE A 117 -1.25 4.13 -4.62
CA ILE A 117 -0.60 5.26 -3.96
C ILE A 117 -1.67 6.06 -3.24
N TYR A 118 -1.36 6.47 -2.03
CA TYR A 118 -2.25 7.24 -1.18
C TYR A 118 -1.58 8.53 -0.76
N ARG A 119 -2.37 9.58 -0.57
CA ARG A 119 -1.96 10.85 0.02
C ARG A 119 -2.57 10.96 1.41
N PHE A 120 -1.79 11.37 2.37
CA PHE A 120 -2.29 11.68 3.71
C PHE A 120 -3.01 13.02 3.70
N SER A 121 -4.20 13.06 4.30
CA SER A 121 -4.96 14.29 4.51
C SER A 121 -4.76 14.76 5.95
N ALA A 122 -4.16 15.94 6.10
CA ALA A 122 -3.98 16.56 7.42
C ALA A 122 -5.31 16.92 8.09
N ASP A 123 -6.34 17.20 7.31
CA ASP A 123 -7.67 17.60 7.83
C ASP A 123 -8.45 16.40 8.38
N SER A 124 -8.54 15.32 7.58
CA SER A 124 -9.26 14.11 7.99
C SER A 124 -8.43 13.12 8.80
N LYS A 125 -7.10 13.32 8.89
CA LYS A 125 -6.14 12.39 9.52
C LYS A 125 -6.21 10.97 8.94
N ASP A 126 -6.47 10.86 7.64
CA ASP A 126 -6.67 9.59 6.94
C ASP A 126 -5.98 9.57 5.57
N TRP A 127 -5.87 8.37 5.02
CA TRP A 127 -5.25 8.09 3.73
C TRP A 127 -6.28 8.10 2.60
N THR A 128 -6.09 8.99 1.63
CA THR A 128 -6.91 9.05 0.42
C THR A 128 -6.15 8.47 -0.77
N ILE A 129 -6.78 7.51 -1.47
CA ILE A 129 -6.17 6.91 -2.67
C ILE A 129 -6.07 7.92 -3.81
N CYS A 130 -4.89 8.03 -4.43
CA CYS A 130 -4.66 8.84 -5.62
C CYS A 130 -5.40 8.25 -6.83
N LYS A 131 -6.04 9.10 -7.65
CA LYS A 131 -6.84 8.67 -8.81
C LYS A 131 -6.71 9.64 -9.97
N ASN A 132 -6.70 9.09 -11.20
CA ASN A 132 -6.63 9.86 -12.46
C ASN A 132 -5.44 10.82 -12.52
N GLU A 133 -4.33 10.42 -11.93
CA GLU A 133 -3.15 11.27 -11.84
C GLU A 133 -1.85 10.47 -11.93
N TRP A 134 -0.77 11.17 -12.29
CA TRP A 134 0.58 10.65 -12.23
C TRP A 134 1.20 10.94 -10.86
N GLN A 135 1.88 9.96 -10.30
CA GLN A 135 2.65 10.09 -9.07
C GLN A 135 4.08 9.63 -9.32
N THR A 136 5.03 10.28 -8.66
CA THR A 136 6.45 9.90 -8.74
C THR A 136 6.88 9.25 -7.44
N VAL A 137 7.44 8.04 -7.55
CA VAL A 137 8.09 7.34 -6.44
C VAL A 137 9.53 7.09 -6.88
N ASP A 138 10.48 7.73 -6.22
CA ASP A 138 11.87 7.82 -6.66
C ASP A 138 11.97 8.38 -8.09
N ASN A 139 12.55 7.63 -9.01
CA ASN A 139 12.68 8.04 -10.41
C ASN A 139 11.67 7.37 -11.36
N VAL A 140 10.59 6.80 -10.80
CA VAL A 140 9.56 6.06 -11.53
C VAL A 140 8.23 6.80 -11.45
N LEU A 141 7.58 6.99 -12.59
CA LEU A 141 6.26 7.59 -12.72
C LEU A 141 5.19 6.50 -12.77
N TYR A 142 4.13 6.67 -11.99
CA TYR A 142 2.99 5.77 -11.89
C TYR A 142 1.70 6.53 -12.23
N TYR A 143 0.96 6.08 -13.22
CA TYR A 143 -0.38 6.61 -13.50
C TYR A 143 -1.43 5.76 -12.81
N LEU A 144 -2.21 6.38 -11.93
CA LEU A 144 -3.32 5.78 -11.22
C LEU A 144 -4.62 6.09 -11.98
N ASN A 145 -5.40 5.06 -12.31
CA ASN A 145 -6.68 5.23 -12.99
C ASN A 145 -7.79 5.72 -12.03
N ASN A 146 -9.03 5.82 -12.51
CA ASN A 146 -10.16 6.29 -11.71
C ASN A 146 -10.51 5.38 -10.51
N SER A 147 -10.05 4.13 -10.51
CA SER A 147 -10.18 3.20 -9.38
C SER A 147 -9.00 3.27 -8.41
N GLY A 148 -7.98 4.09 -8.70
CA GLY A 148 -6.76 4.20 -7.91
C GLY A 148 -5.77 3.04 -8.14
N LEU A 149 -5.96 2.24 -9.18
CA LEU A 149 -5.03 1.18 -9.57
C LEU A 149 -4.00 1.74 -10.57
N CYS A 150 -2.75 1.33 -10.42
CA CYS A 150 -1.72 1.68 -11.38
C CYS A 150 -2.00 1.04 -12.73
N GLU A 151 -2.15 1.88 -13.76
CA GLU A 151 -2.40 1.45 -15.14
C GLU A 151 -1.16 1.60 -16.01
N LYS A 152 -0.28 2.58 -15.71
CA LYS A 152 0.92 2.86 -16.49
C LYS A 152 2.09 3.14 -15.57
N ILE A 153 3.25 2.68 -15.96
CA ILE A 153 4.53 2.95 -15.29
C ILE A 153 5.51 3.45 -16.32
N TYR A 154 6.26 4.49 -16.00
CA TYR A 154 7.40 4.93 -16.78
C TYR A 154 8.62 5.12 -15.87
N ASP A 155 9.68 4.36 -16.16
CA ASP A 155 10.95 4.46 -15.44
C ASP A 155 11.87 5.46 -16.16
N ASN A 156 12.16 6.57 -15.49
CA ASN A 156 13.02 7.62 -16.00
C ASN A 156 14.48 7.19 -16.16
N SER A 157 14.94 6.17 -15.45
CA SER A 157 16.31 5.66 -15.54
C SER A 157 16.49 4.78 -16.76
N SER A 158 15.66 3.75 -16.92
CA SER A 158 15.73 2.83 -18.05
C SER A 158 15.07 3.35 -19.32
N LYS A 159 14.30 4.45 -19.25
CA LYS A 159 13.47 5.01 -20.33
C LYS A 159 12.44 4.01 -20.89
N LYS A 160 11.99 3.06 -20.07
CA LYS A 160 11.02 2.04 -20.43
C LYS A 160 9.69 2.26 -19.75
N ALA A 161 8.61 1.77 -20.41
CA ALA A 161 7.26 1.86 -19.88
C ALA A 161 6.63 0.48 -19.75
N LYS A 162 5.66 0.38 -18.83
CA LYS A 162 4.73 -0.74 -18.71
C LYS A 162 3.30 -0.20 -18.73
N SER A 163 2.37 -1.00 -19.22
CA SER A 163 0.94 -0.74 -19.14
C SER A 163 0.20 -1.97 -18.65
N LEU A 164 -0.93 -1.73 -17.99
CA LEU A 164 -1.80 -2.80 -17.49
C LEU A 164 -2.51 -3.46 -18.70
N SER A 165 -2.34 -4.77 -18.86
CA SER A 165 -3.02 -5.58 -19.86
C SER A 165 -3.45 -6.90 -19.21
N SER A 166 -4.75 -7.21 -19.26
CA SER A 166 -5.31 -8.42 -18.66
C SER A 166 -4.89 -8.65 -17.21
N GLY A 167 -4.85 -7.57 -16.41
CA GLY A 167 -4.49 -7.60 -14.98
C GLY A 167 -2.99 -7.69 -14.69
N LYS A 168 -2.12 -7.62 -15.72
CA LYS A 168 -0.66 -7.65 -15.55
C LYS A 168 -0.01 -6.41 -16.13
N LEU A 169 1.06 -5.93 -15.50
CA LEU A 169 1.89 -4.84 -16.00
C LEU A 169 2.90 -5.39 -17.02
N VAL A 170 2.62 -5.20 -18.29
CA VAL A 170 3.45 -5.66 -19.41
C VAL A 170 4.24 -4.50 -20.02
N GLN A 171 5.44 -4.78 -20.52
CA GLN A 171 6.27 -3.78 -21.18
C GLN A 171 5.59 -3.25 -22.44
N VAL A 172 5.54 -1.92 -22.58
CA VAL A 172 5.04 -1.24 -23.78
C VAL A 172 6.06 -1.40 -24.91
N LYS A 173 5.61 -1.96 -26.05
CA LYS A 173 6.42 -2.18 -27.25
C LYS A 173 5.58 -1.91 -28.49
N ASN A 174 6.20 -1.29 -29.52
CA ASN A 174 5.54 -0.93 -30.77
C ASN A 174 4.23 -0.15 -30.56
N GLN A 175 4.18 0.70 -29.53
CA GLN A 175 2.98 1.42 -29.14
C GLN A 175 3.30 2.86 -28.75
N MET A 176 2.27 3.70 -28.81
CA MET A 176 2.31 5.07 -28.32
C MET A 176 1.75 5.14 -26.89
N LEU A 177 2.35 5.99 -26.05
CA LEU A 177 1.91 6.24 -24.69
C LEU A 177 2.01 7.73 -24.39
N ILE A 178 0.96 8.27 -23.77
CA ILE A 178 0.98 9.61 -23.20
C ILE A 178 1.60 9.54 -21.80
N LEU A 179 2.61 10.36 -21.56
CA LEU A 179 3.28 10.45 -20.26
C LEU A 179 2.76 11.64 -19.44
N ASN A 180 3.36 11.86 -18.28
CA ASN A 180 2.97 12.89 -17.30
C ASN A 180 3.13 14.34 -17.79
N ASP A 181 3.96 14.56 -18.82
CA ASP A 181 4.12 15.85 -19.49
C ASP A 181 3.04 16.16 -20.55
N GLY A 182 2.04 15.27 -20.66
CA GLY A 182 0.94 15.36 -21.63
C GLY A 182 1.35 15.02 -23.07
N ARG A 183 2.59 14.63 -23.30
CA ARG A 183 3.11 14.35 -24.63
C ARG A 183 3.04 12.88 -24.97
N THR A 184 2.83 12.59 -26.26
CA THR A 184 2.77 11.22 -26.78
C THR A 184 4.15 10.77 -27.26
N TYR A 185 4.60 9.63 -26.78
CA TYR A 185 5.87 9.01 -27.14
C TYR A 185 5.65 7.64 -27.76
N TYR A 186 6.43 7.32 -28.79
CA TYR A 186 6.45 5.98 -29.36
C TYR A 186 7.51 5.13 -28.65
N PHE A 187 7.15 3.91 -28.27
CA PHE A 187 8.06 2.91 -27.72
C PHE A 187 8.32 1.85 -28.79
N ASN A 188 9.58 1.62 -29.13
CA ASN A 188 10.00 0.72 -30.21
C ASN A 188 9.80 -0.77 -29.84
N SER A 189 10.24 -1.70 -30.71
CA SER A 189 10.14 -3.15 -30.50
C SER A 189 10.91 -3.63 -29.26
N ASN A 190 11.95 -2.93 -28.85
CA ASN A 190 12.72 -3.21 -27.61
C ASN A 190 12.10 -2.57 -26.39
N GLY A 191 11.04 -1.75 -26.56
CA GLY A 191 10.39 -0.99 -25.50
C GLY A 191 11.16 0.27 -25.08
N ASP A 192 12.10 0.75 -25.91
CA ASP A 192 12.80 1.99 -25.64
C ASP A 192 11.95 3.18 -26.04
N LYS A 193 11.96 4.24 -25.20
CA LYS A 193 11.28 5.50 -25.52
C LYS A 193 11.94 6.14 -26.75
N GLY A 194 11.18 6.20 -27.80
CA GLY A 194 11.58 6.82 -29.05
C GLY A 194 11.20 8.30 -29.12
N ARG A 195 11.10 8.78 -30.36
CA ARG A 195 10.82 10.18 -30.67
C ARG A 195 9.45 10.61 -30.17
N LEU A 196 9.37 11.89 -29.75
CA LEU A 196 8.11 12.59 -29.54
C LEU A 196 7.29 12.55 -30.84
N VAL A 197 6.07 12.03 -30.77
CA VAL A 197 5.13 12.08 -31.89
C VAL A 197 4.29 13.33 -31.70
N SER A 198 4.64 14.42 -32.40
CA SER A 198 3.79 15.59 -32.45
C SER A 198 2.64 15.34 -33.42
N TYR A 199 1.43 15.15 -32.90
CA TYR A 199 0.26 15.37 -33.72
C TYR A 199 0.01 16.88 -33.79
N LYS A 200 0.08 17.46 -35.01
CA LYS A 200 -0.65 18.68 -35.28
C LYS A 200 -2.15 18.28 -35.32
N LEU A 201 -2.90 18.75 -34.35
CA LEU A 201 -4.37 18.85 -34.47
C LEU A 201 -4.70 19.90 -35.53
#